data_70d55c97d17d054bc679dbec6a6d7c79
#
_entry.id   70d55c97d17d054bc679dbec6a6d7c79
#
_cell.length_a   1.000
_cell.length_b   1.000
_cell.length_c   1.000
_cell.angle_alpha   90.00
_cell.angle_beta   90.00
_cell.angle_gamma   90.00
#
_symmetry.space_group_name_H-M   'P 1'
#
loop_
_entity.id
_entity.type
_entity.pdbx_description
1 polymer ?
#
loop_
_entity_poly.entity_id
_entity_poly.type
_entity_poly.pdbx_seq_one_letter_code
_entity_poly.pdbx_strand_id
1 'polypeptide(L)'
;MKKSLWMALLGAWVFAECLEAVASRLMTRRYDGVAVTVVVPGFRNSDPHHPNAVNRWRARTAYRTAQRCGTQARILACGGDPAGSGIPEADLLTRELRRLGFPGTIVVERASRSTFENALYAAPLLADAERIAIASNPLHGLKLRIYLTCEDKLLRHRFIPSQDFQLGEWGLLRMLTAIVGTFDLLRVLSRDFTKRRRLDGNS
;
A
#
# COMPACT_ATOMS: atom_id res chain seq x y z
N MET A 1 -8.34 -33.61 20.08
CA MET A 1 -7.30 -32.59 20.01
C MET A 1 -6.97 -32.13 18.58
N LYS A 2 -6.63 -33.01 17.62
CA LYS A 2 -6.24 -32.59 16.25
C LYS A 2 -7.35 -31.81 15.50
N LYS A 3 -8.62 -32.26 15.56
CA LYS A 3 -9.75 -31.58 14.86
C LYS A 3 -10.02 -30.17 15.39
N SER A 4 -9.94 -29.95 16.70
CA SER A 4 -10.14 -28.61 17.30
C SER A 4 -9.04 -27.62 16.92
N LEU A 5 -7.79 -28.08 16.80
CA LEU A 5 -6.67 -27.24 16.35
C LEU A 5 -6.87 -26.79 14.88
N TRP A 6 -7.26 -27.71 13.99
CA TRP A 6 -7.52 -27.38 12.58
C TRP A 6 -8.68 -26.40 12.43
N MET A 7 -9.75 -26.56 13.23
CA MET A 7 -10.87 -25.61 13.23
C MET A 7 -10.43 -24.23 13.72
N ALA A 8 -9.60 -24.15 14.75
CA ALA A 8 -9.07 -22.88 15.24
C ALA A 8 -8.18 -22.18 14.19
N LEU A 9 -7.29 -22.92 13.52
CA LEU A 9 -6.44 -22.38 12.46
C LEU A 9 -7.25 -21.89 11.25
N LEU A 10 -8.28 -22.65 10.84
CA LEU A 10 -9.17 -22.23 9.76
C LEU A 10 -9.94 -20.96 10.16
N GLY A 11 -10.47 -20.89 11.38
CA GLY A 11 -11.16 -19.70 11.89
C GLY A 11 -10.26 -18.47 11.91
N ALA A 12 -9.01 -18.61 12.37
CA ALA A 12 -8.02 -17.53 12.37
C ALA A 12 -7.65 -17.09 10.94
N TRP A 13 -7.51 -18.02 10.01
CA TRP A 13 -7.25 -17.69 8.61
C TRP A 13 -8.44 -16.95 7.97
N VAL A 14 -9.67 -17.43 8.15
CA VAL A 14 -10.89 -16.76 7.66
C VAL A 14 -10.99 -15.34 8.24
N PHE A 15 -10.73 -15.19 9.55
CA PHE A 15 -10.72 -13.87 10.17
C PHE A 15 -9.69 -12.93 9.53
N ALA A 16 -8.46 -13.42 9.28
CA ALA A 16 -7.41 -12.62 8.63
C ALA A 16 -7.82 -12.21 7.20
N GLU A 17 -8.42 -13.13 6.43
CA GLU A 17 -8.93 -12.81 5.08
C GLU A 17 -10.05 -11.75 5.14
N CYS A 18 -10.99 -11.86 6.06
CA CYS A 18 -12.06 -10.86 6.26
C CYS A 18 -11.49 -9.49 6.63
N LEU A 19 -10.52 -9.45 7.55
CA LEU A 19 -9.88 -8.22 8.00
C LEU A 19 -9.18 -7.49 6.85
N GLU A 20 -8.40 -8.22 6.06
CA GLU A 20 -7.71 -7.67 4.90
C GLU A 20 -8.70 -7.23 3.80
N ALA A 21 -9.78 -8.01 3.57
CA ALA A 21 -10.83 -7.63 2.63
C ALA A 21 -11.49 -6.30 3.02
N VAL A 22 -11.80 -6.13 4.31
CA VAL A 22 -12.35 -4.88 4.84
C VAL A 22 -11.33 -3.74 4.69
N ALA A 23 -10.07 -3.96 5.10
CA ALA A 23 -9.01 -2.95 5.00
C ALA A 23 -8.78 -2.48 3.55
N SER A 24 -8.90 -3.38 2.57
CA SER A 24 -8.80 -3.06 1.14
C SER A 24 -9.84 -2.01 0.70
N ARG A 25 -11.00 -1.98 1.36
CA ARG A 25 -12.13 -1.10 1.00
C ARG A 25 -12.26 0.14 1.89
N LEU A 26 -11.68 0.13 3.08
CA LEU A 26 -11.75 1.28 3.98
C LEU A 26 -11.12 2.53 3.37
N MET A 27 -11.78 3.68 3.58
CA MET A 27 -11.39 4.99 3.04
C MET A 27 -11.38 5.05 1.49
N THR A 28 -12.03 4.14 0.78
CA THR A 28 -12.13 4.16 -0.67
C THR A 28 -13.55 4.46 -1.14
N ARG A 29 -13.67 4.96 -2.36
CA ARG A 29 -14.92 5.22 -3.07
C ARG A 29 -15.02 4.28 -4.27
N ARG A 30 -16.22 4.12 -4.83
CA ARG A 30 -16.39 3.39 -6.08
C ARG A 30 -15.61 4.09 -7.20
N TYR A 31 -14.94 3.31 -8.04
CA TYR A 31 -14.28 3.82 -9.23
C TYR A 31 -15.30 4.33 -10.24
N ASP A 32 -15.08 5.50 -10.81
CA ASP A 32 -15.99 6.26 -11.67
C ASP A 32 -15.45 6.47 -13.09
N GLY A 33 -14.38 5.77 -13.47
CA GLY A 33 -13.87 5.75 -14.85
C GLY A 33 -12.89 6.87 -15.21
N VAL A 34 -12.52 7.75 -14.27
CA VAL A 34 -11.58 8.85 -14.54
C VAL A 34 -10.11 8.41 -14.37
N ALA A 35 -9.17 9.31 -14.71
CA ALA A 35 -7.73 9.03 -14.63
C ALA A 35 -7.26 8.65 -13.23
N VAL A 36 -6.41 7.62 -13.15
CA VAL A 36 -5.95 7.03 -11.88
C VAL A 36 -4.45 7.12 -11.75
N THR A 37 -3.98 7.55 -10.57
CA THR A 37 -2.60 7.34 -10.15
C THR A 37 -2.53 6.16 -9.18
N VAL A 38 -1.82 5.10 -9.57
CA VAL A 38 -1.59 3.92 -8.73
C VAL A 38 -0.29 4.11 -7.98
N VAL A 39 -0.36 4.33 -6.67
CA VAL A 39 0.81 4.45 -5.79
C VAL A 39 1.28 3.06 -5.37
N VAL A 40 2.54 2.75 -5.61
CA VAL A 40 3.17 1.51 -5.18
C VAL A 40 4.35 1.81 -4.26
N PRO A 41 4.19 1.65 -2.93
CA PRO A 41 5.27 1.86 -1.97
C PRO A 41 6.28 0.71 -2.04
N GLY A 42 7.57 1.02 -1.92
CA GLY A 42 8.62 0.04 -1.79
C GLY A 42 8.57 -0.73 -0.47
N PHE A 43 9.27 -1.83 -0.42
CA PHE A 43 9.54 -2.63 0.76
C PHE A 43 11.02 -2.98 0.81
N ARG A 44 11.63 -2.81 1.99
CA ARG A 44 13.07 -2.96 2.23
C ARG A 44 13.68 -4.10 1.42
N ASN A 45 14.63 -3.76 0.56
CA ASN A 45 15.24 -4.66 -0.42
C ASN A 45 16.77 -4.58 -0.34
N SER A 46 17.43 -5.69 -0.01
CA SER A 46 18.89 -5.73 0.12
C SER A 46 19.59 -6.19 -1.17
N ASP A 47 18.87 -6.77 -2.13
CA ASP A 47 19.41 -7.15 -3.43
C ASP A 47 19.32 -5.95 -4.41
N PRO A 48 20.44 -5.41 -4.92
CA PRO A 48 20.41 -4.27 -5.85
C PRO A 48 19.93 -4.65 -7.26
N HIS A 49 19.90 -5.93 -7.59
CA HIS A 49 19.58 -6.40 -8.94
C HIS A 49 18.14 -6.87 -9.08
N HIS A 50 17.58 -7.46 -8.02
CA HIS A 50 16.26 -8.08 -8.08
C HIS A 50 15.35 -7.58 -6.95
N PRO A 51 14.09 -7.23 -7.27
CA PRO A 51 13.11 -6.94 -6.24
C PRO A 51 12.77 -8.21 -5.46
N ASN A 52 12.62 -8.10 -4.15
CA ASN A 52 12.18 -9.22 -3.30
C ASN A 52 10.72 -9.63 -3.59
N ALA A 53 10.26 -10.71 -2.97
CA ALA A 53 8.92 -11.25 -3.21
C ALA A 53 7.79 -10.24 -2.95
N VAL A 54 7.94 -9.38 -1.92
CA VAL A 54 6.95 -8.34 -1.57
C VAL A 54 6.91 -7.26 -2.64
N ASN A 55 8.08 -6.76 -3.09
CA ASN A 55 8.16 -5.76 -4.14
C ASN A 55 7.63 -6.29 -5.48
N ARG A 56 7.95 -7.55 -5.84
CA ARG A 56 7.37 -8.20 -7.03
C ARG A 56 5.84 -8.32 -6.94
N TRP A 57 5.32 -8.68 -5.77
CA TRP A 57 3.89 -8.79 -5.57
C TRP A 57 3.21 -7.40 -5.65
N ARG A 58 3.79 -6.36 -5.02
CA ARG A 58 3.29 -4.98 -5.11
C ARG A 58 3.29 -4.46 -6.54
N ALA A 59 4.35 -4.73 -7.31
CA ALA A 59 4.40 -4.37 -8.73
C ALA A 59 3.30 -5.07 -9.54
N ARG A 60 3.05 -6.38 -9.32
CA ARG A 60 1.93 -7.09 -9.95
C ARG A 60 0.57 -6.50 -9.56
N THR A 61 0.40 -6.15 -8.28
CA THR A 61 -0.83 -5.51 -7.79
C THR A 61 -1.03 -4.15 -8.45
N ALA A 62 0.03 -3.34 -8.60
CA ALA A 62 -0.04 -2.06 -9.30
C ALA A 62 -0.39 -2.25 -10.78
N TYR A 63 0.25 -3.20 -11.45
CA TYR A 63 0.00 -3.52 -12.85
C TYR A 63 -1.46 -3.95 -13.08
N ARG A 64 -1.98 -4.94 -12.32
CA ARG A 64 -3.37 -5.39 -12.44
C ARG A 64 -4.39 -4.30 -12.08
N THR A 65 -4.04 -3.39 -11.16
CA THR A 65 -4.87 -2.22 -10.83
C THR A 65 -4.91 -1.24 -12.00
N ALA A 66 -3.76 -0.91 -12.57
CA ALA A 66 -3.66 -0.03 -13.72
C ALA A 66 -4.39 -0.59 -14.94
N GLN A 67 -4.25 -1.90 -15.23
CA GLN A 67 -5.00 -2.57 -16.30
C GLN A 67 -6.53 -2.43 -16.14
N ARG A 68 -7.04 -2.59 -14.91
CA ARG A 68 -8.46 -2.42 -14.60
C ARG A 68 -8.94 -0.99 -14.80
N CYS A 69 -8.07 0.00 -14.55
CA CYS A 69 -8.39 1.42 -14.69
C CYS A 69 -8.20 1.95 -16.12
N GLY A 70 -7.68 1.14 -17.03
CA GLY A 70 -7.54 1.48 -18.44
C GLY A 70 -6.28 2.28 -18.79
N THR A 71 -6.23 2.80 -20.03
CA THR A 71 -5.03 3.41 -20.62
C THR A 71 -4.60 4.73 -20.00
N GLN A 72 -5.46 5.40 -19.25
CA GLN A 72 -5.15 6.66 -18.57
C GLN A 72 -4.53 6.46 -17.17
N ALA A 73 -4.26 5.22 -16.77
CA ALA A 73 -3.61 4.94 -15.50
C ALA A 73 -2.11 5.26 -15.59
N ARG A 74 -1.61 6.04 -14.60
CA ARG A 74 -0.17 6.19 -14.34
C ARG A 74 0.20 5.50 -13.03
N ILE A 75 1.47 5.14 -12.86
CA ILE A 75 1.98 4.54 -11.63
C ILE A 75 2.97 5.49 -10.97
N LEU A 76 2.83 5.70 -9.66
CA LEU A 76 3.81 6.38 -8.81
C LEU A 76 4.54 5.32 -7.97
N ALA A 77 5.78 5.02 -8.34
CA ALA A 77 6.65 4.12 -7.59
C ALA A 77 7.41 4.91 -6.52
N CYS A 78 7.24 4.54 -5.24
CA CYS A 78 7.87 5.20 -4.11
C CYS A 78 8.83 4.27 -3.38
N GLY A 79 9.96 4.80 -2.94
CA GLY A 79 10.92 4.10 -2.10
C GLY A 79 12.36 4.44 -2.44
N GLY A 80 13.09 4.97 -1.44
CA GLY A 80 14.54 5.16 -1.50
C GLY A 80 15.29 3.86 -1.27
N ASP A 81 16.48 3.97 -0.67
CA ASP A 81 17.31 2.83 -0.31
C ASP A 81 17.50 2.71 1.21
N PRO A 82 16.49 2.25 1.96
CA PRO A 82 16.61 2.07 3.41
C PRO A 82 17.51 0.90 3.81
N ALA A 83 17.81 -0.01 2.86
CA ALA A 83 18.70 -1.16 3.09
C ALA A 83 20.17 -0.85 2.84
N GLY A 84 20.49 0.26 2.13
CA GLY A 84 21.86 0.58 1.72
C GLY A 84 22.37 -0.32 0.60
N SER A 85 21.48 -0.79 -0.28
CA SER A 85 21.82 -1.66 -1.40
C SER A 85 22.46 -0.92 -2.59
N GLY A 86 22.43 0.42 -2.56
CA GLY A 86 22.89 1.29 -3.64
C GLY A 86 21.83 1.56 -4.73
N ILE A 87 20.65 0.92 -4.64
CA ILE A 87 19.56 1.08 -5.61
C ILE A 87 18.26 1.39 -4.87
N PRO A 88 17.57 2.50 -5.20
CA PRO A 88 16.25 2.82 -4.66
C PRO A 88 15.21 1.73 -4.97
N GLU A 89 14.35 1.42 -4.00
CA GLU A 89 13.27 0.45 -4.16
C GLU A 89 12.32 0.84 -5.30
N ALA A 90 12.10 2.14 -5.49
CA ALA A 90 11.29 2.68 -6.58
C ALA A 90 11.85 2.33 -7.97
N ASP A 91 13.19 2.26 -8.12
CA ASP A 91 13.82 1.85 -9.38
C ASP A 91 13.65 0.35 -9.63
N LEU A 92 13.75 -0.48 -8.58
CA LEU A 92 13.46 -1.91 -8.67
C LEU A 92 11.99 -2.18 -9.03
N LEU A 93 11.06 -1.43 -8.42
CA LEU A 93 9.64 -1.50 -8.76
C LEU A 93 9.40 -1.08 -10.22
N THR A 94 10.05 -0.01 -10.68
CA THR A 94 9.95 0.46 -12.07
C THR A 94 10.44 -0.60 -13.07
N ARG A 95 11.60 -1.22 -12.81
CA ARG A 95 12.12 -2.33 -13.64
C ARG A 95 11.12 -3.49 -13.70
N GLU A 96 10.56 -3.88 -12.55
CA GLU A 96 9.58 -4.97 -12.49
C GLU A 96 8.27 -4.63 -13.21
N LEU A 97 7.76 -3.40 -13.09
CA LEU A 97 6.59 -2.92 -13.82
C LEU A 97 6.81 -2.95 -15.34
N ARG A 98 8.00 -2.53 -15.81
CA ARG A 98 8.36 -2.62 -17.23
C ARG A 98 8.51 -4.07 -17.70
N ARG A 99 9.08 -4.95 -16.86
CA ARG A 99 9.17 -6.40 -17.14
C ARG A 99 7.77 -7.05 -17.26
N LEU A 100 6.80 -6.57 -16.48
CA LEU A 100 5.39 -7.00 -16.57
C LEU A 100 4.68 -6.44 -17.81
N GLY A 101 5.30 -5.54 -18.57
CA GLY A 101 4.73 -4.95 -19.78
C GLY A 101 3.87 -3.72 -19.54
N PHE A 102 4.02 -3.00 -18.40
CA PHE A 102 3.26 -1.76 -18.19
C PHE A 102 3.74 -0.67 -19.17
N PRO A 103 2.89 -0.20 -20.11
CA PRO A 103 3.31 0.75 -21.14
C PRO A 103 3.19 2.21 -20.71
N GLY A 104 2.39 2.49 -19.66
CA GLY A 104 2.03 3.84 -19.26
C GLY A 104 3.14 4.60 -18.53
N THR A 105 2.83 5.80 -18.07
CA THR A 105 3.74 6.67 -17.34
C THR A 105 4.04 6.10 -15.95
N ILE A 106 5.33 6.07 -15.58
CA ILE A 106 5.80 5.76 -14.23
C ILE A 106 6.51 7.00 -13.69
N VAL A 107 5.95 7.59 -12.64
CA VAL A 107 6.60 8.63 -11.83
C VAL A 107 7.37 7.94 -10.71
N VAL A 108 8.55 8.44 -10.35
CA VAL A 108 9.44 7.77 -9.41
C VAL A 108 9.81 8.71 -8.26
N GLU A 109 9.54 8.28 -7.03
CA GLU A 109 9.96 8.95 -5.80
C GLU A 109 11.07 8.09 -5.14
N ARG A 110 12.28 8.64 -4.96
CA ARG A 110 13.49 7.90 -4.56
C ARG A 110 14.04 8.26 -3.17
N ALA A 111 13.40 9.18 -2.46
CA ALA A 111 13.96 9.72 -1.22
C ALA A 111 13.45 9.00 0.04
N SER A 112 12.24 8.46 -0.01
CA SER A 112 11.55 7.90 1.15
C SER A 112 12.24 6.64 1.70
N ARG A 113 12.36 6.56 3.03
CA ARG A 113 12.98 5.43 3.77
C ARG A 113 12.00 4.77 4.75
N SER A 114 10.76 5.24 4.80
CA SER A 114 9.70 4.75 5.69
C SER A 114 8.32 4.92 5.05
N THR A 115 7.29 4.24 5.59
CA THR A 115 5.91 4.42 5.10
C THR A 115 5.41 5.86 5.27
N PHE A 116 5.83 6.54 6.35
CA PHE A 116 5.49 7.94 6.58
C PHE A 116 6.12 8.84 5.50
N GLU A 117 7.41 8.65 5.20
CA GLU A 117 8.09 9.41 4.16
C GLU A 117 7.55 9.10 2.76
N ASN A 118 7.13 7.84 2.50
CA ASN A 118 6.40 7.51 1.27
C ASN A 118 5.14 8.39 1.10
N ALA A 119 4.38 8.64 2.17
CA ALA A 119 3.23 9.53 2.12
C ALA A 119 3.65 11.00 1.94
N LEU A 120 4.61 11.46 2.74
CA LEU A 120 5.10 12.83 2.74
C LEU A 120 5.61 13.26 1.35
N TYR A 121 6.43 12.41 0.71
CA TYR A 121 7.00 12.73 -0.59
C TYR A 121 6.10 12.39 -1.79
N ALA A 122 5.15 11.46 -1.60
CA ALA A 122 4.14 11.18 -2.62
C ALA A 122 3.04 12.25 -2.69
N ALA A 123 2.65 12.86 -1.56
CA ALA A 123 1.53 13.81 -1.52
C ALA A 123 1.63 14.94 -2.56
N PRO A 124 2.75 15.66 -2.70
CA PRO A 124 2.88 16.70 -3.74
C PRO A 124 2.80 16.14 -5.17
N LEU A 125 3.25 14.90 -5.41
CA LEU A 125 3.19 14.23 -6.71
C LEU A 125 1.77 13.73 -7.05
N LEU A 126 0.84 13.79 -6.09
CA LEU A 126 -0.56 13.41 -6.22
C LEU A 126 -1.51 14.62 -6.32
N ALA A 127 -0.97 15.85 -6.34
CA ALA A 127 -1.79 17.07 -6.33
C ALA A 127 -2.77 17.12 -7.51
N ASP A 128 -2.36 16.66 -8.69
CA ASP A 128 -3.16 16.58 -9.92
C ASP A 128 -3.92 15.26 -10.10
N ALA A 129 -3.76 14.28 -9.21
CA ALA A 129 -4.40 12.98 -9.34
C ALA A 129 -5.92 13.08 -9.12
N GLU A 130 -6.73 12.69 -10.10
CA GLU A 130 -8.18 12.65 -9.96
C GLU A 130 -8.63 11.50 -9.05
N ARG A 131 -8.03 10.32 -9.23
CA ARG A 131 -8.22 9.15 -8.36
C ARG A 131 -6.90 8.51 -8.01
N ILE A 132 -6.85 7.92 -6.83
CA ILE A 132 -5.64 7.32 -6.25
C ILE A 132 -5.97 5.89 -5.81
N ALA A 133 -5.21 4.93 -6.30
CA ALA A 133 -5.24 3.55 -5.81
C ALA A 133 -3.90 3.22 -5.12
N ILE A 134 -3.93 2.48 -4.00
CA ILE A 134 -2.71 2.09 -3.29
C ILE A 134 -2.44 0.60 -3.53
N ALA A 135 -1.37 0.28 -4.24
CA ALA A 135 -0.96 -1.09 -4.52
C ALA A 135 0.00 -1.63 -3.45
N SER A 136 -0.57 -2.15 -2.38
CA SER A 136 0.17 -2.76 -1.26
C SER A 136 -0.73 -3.79 -0.58
N ASN A 137 -0.22 -4.58 0.40
CA ASN A 137 -1.15 -5.37 1.21
C ASN A 137 -2.17 -4.45 1.90
N PRO A 138 -3.43 -4.91 2.04
CA PRO A 138 -4.56 -4.05 2.38
C PRO A 138 -4.38 -3.22 3.65
N LEU A 139 -3.93 -3.83 4.76
CA LEU A 139 -3.67 -3.09 6.01
C LEU A 139 -2.56 -2.05 5.87
N HIS A 140 -1.48 -2.36 5.13
CA HIS A 140 -0.44 -1.38 4.84
C HIS A 140 -0.95 -0.30 3.86
N GLY A 141 -1.80 -0.66 2.90
CA GLY A 141 -2.47 0.30 2.02
C GLY A 141 -3.37 1.26 2.79
N LEU A 142 -4.13 0.75 3.77
CA LEU A 142 -4.94 1.57 4.67
C LEU A 142 -4.07 2.53 5.50
N LYS A 143 -2.96 2.05 6.06
CA LYS A 143 -1.99 2.90 6.77
C LYS A 143 -1.47 4.04 5.88
N LEU A 144 -1.13 3.74 4.62
CA LEU A 144 -0.65 4.76 3.68
C LEU A 144 -1.75 5.77 3.32
N ARG A 145 -3.01 5.33 3.16
CA ARG A 145 -4.16 6.23 2.96
C ARG A 145 -4.36 7.19 4.13
N ILE A 146 -4.18 6.70 5.37
CA ILE A 146 -4.24 7.54 6.58
C ILE A 146 -3.13 8.60 6.54
N TYR A 147 -1.88 8.22 6.30
CA TYR A 147 -0.76 9.16 6.24
C TYR A 147 -0.94 10.20 5.13
N LEU A 148 -1.32 9.79 3.92
CA LEU A 148 -1.61 10.71 2.81
C LEU A 148 -2.73 11.70 3.15
N THR A 149 -3.76 11.25 3.89
CA THR A 149 -4.84 12.13 4.36
C THR A 149 -4.35 13.11 5.44
N CYS A 150 -3.34 12.76 6.23
CA CYS A 150 -2.72 13.67 7.19
C CYS A 150 -1.89 14.76 6.49
N GLU A 151 -1.22 14.43 5.38
CA GLU A 151 -0.45 15.38 4.58
C GLU A 151 -1.37 16.33 3.78
N ASP A 152 -2.41 15.78 3.14
CA ASP A 152 -3.44 16.55 2.45
C ASP A 152 -4.81 15.92 2.64
N LYS A 153 -5.69 16.64 3.37
CA LYS A 153 -7.07 16.21 3.67
C LYS A 153 -7.91 15.98 2.40
N LEU A 154 -7.63 16.68 1.31
CA LEU A 154 -8.37 16.56 0.05
C LEU A 154 -8.15 15.20 -0.61
N LEU A 155 -6.99 14.56 -0.40
CA LEU A 155 -6.68 13.24 -0.94
C LEU A 155 -7.63 12.16 -0.43
N ARG A 156 -8.23 12.32 0.78
CA ARG A 156 -9.20 11.37 1.34
C ARG A 156 -10.36 11.06 0.39
N HIS A 157 -10.76 12.04 -0.40
CA HIS A 157 -11.91 11.90 -1.31
C HIS A 157 -11.55 11.33 -2.68
N ARG A 158 -10.25 11.07 -2.95
CA ARG A 158 -9.74 10.58 -4.22
C ARG A 158 -9.41 9.09 -4.21
N PHE A 159 -9.37 8.42 -3.03
CA PHE A 159 -9.02 7.00 -2.96
C PHE A 159 -10.09 6.10 -3.55
N ILE A 160 -9.64 5.16 -4.40
CA ILE A 160 -10.42 4.05 -4.96
C ILE A 160 -9.80 2.72 -4.57
N PRO A 161 -10.55 1.60 -4.61
CA PRO A 161 -10.00 0.28 -4.36
C PRO A 161 -8.96 -0.11 -5.42
N SER A 162 -7.82 -0.64 -4.95
CA SER A 162 -6.86 -1.33 -5.81
C SER A 162 -7.19 -2.82 -5.94
N GLN A 163 -6.42 -3.54 -6.75
CA GLN A 163 -6.48 -5.01 -6.86
C GLN A 163 -5.55 -5.67 -5.84
N ASP A 164 -5.56 -5.18 -4.59
CA ASP A 164 -4.66 -5.56 -3.50
C ASP A 164 -5.17 -6.74 -2.67
N PHE A 165 -6.43 -7.13 -2.85
CA PHE A 165 -7.02 -8.27 -2.19
C PHE A 165 -7.54 -9.31 -3.20
N GLN A 166 -7.04 -10.54 -3.08
CA GLN A 166 -7.58 -11.74 -3.70
C GLN A 166 -7.63 -12.84 -2.64
N LEU A 167 -8.78 -13.49 -2.53
CA LEU A 167 -8.97 -14.56 -1.54
C LEU A 167 -7.94 -15.68 -1.74
N GLY A 168 -7.23 -16.06 -0.68
CA GLY A 168 -6.26 -17.14 -0.69
C GLY A 168 -4.91 -16.83 -1.36
N GLU A 169 -4.70 -15.64 -1.95
CA GLU A 169 -3.46 -15.29 -2.69
C GLU A 169 -2.19 -15.46 -1.84
N TRP A 170 -2.28 -15.24 -0.52
CA TRP A 170 -1.18 -15.38 0.43
C TRP A 170 -1.22 -16.67 1.25
N GLY A 171 -2.27 -17.50 1.09
CA GLY A 171 -2.44 -18.71 1.89
C GLY A 171 -2.32 -18.41 3.41
N LEU A 172 -1.54 -19.25 4.11
CA LEU A 172 -1.33 -19.07 5.57
C LEU A 172 -0.51 -17.82 5.94
N LEU A 173 0.29 -17.28 5.01
CA LEU A 173 1.02 -16.03 5.23
C LEU A 173 0.09 -14.84 5.46
N ARG A 174 -1.18 -14.93 5.02
CA ARG A 174 -2.21 -13.92 5.29
C ARG A 174 -2.36 -13.66 6.80
N MET A 175 -2.29 -14.68 7.62
CA MET A 175 -2.37 -14.52 9.07
C MET A 175 -1.24 -13.66 9.63
N LEU A 176 -0.01 -13.86 9.14
CA LEU A 176 1.14 -13.07 9.56
C LEU A 176 1.04 -11.62 9.09
N THR A 177 0.63 -11.38 7.83
CA THR A 177 0.44 -10.03 7.32
C THR A 177 -0.67 -9.28 8.05
N ALA A 178 -1.75 -9.96 8.43
CA ALA A 178 -2.85 -9.40 9.21
C ALA A 178 -2.40 -9.02 10.63
N ILE A 179 -1.64 -9.87 11.31
CA ILE A 179 -1.11 -9.58 12.65
C ILE A 179 -0.18 -8.37 12.60
N VAL A 180 0.86 -8.41 11.77
CA VAL A 180 1.83 -7.32 11.67
C VAL A 180 1.17 -6.03 11.22
N GLY A 181 0.30 -6.10 10.21
CA GLY A 181 -0.42 -4.94 9.69
C GLY A 181 -1.34 -4.29 10.73
N THR A 182 -2.02 -5.10 11.56
CA THR A 182 -2.87 -4.60 12.64
C THR A 182 -2.06 -3.89 13.71
N PHE A 183 -0.96 -4.47 14.18
CA PHE A 183 -0.07 -3.80 15.15
C PHE A 183 0.48 -2.48 14.61
N ASP A 184 0.90 -2.45 13.36
CA ASP A 184 1.39 -1.24 12.70
C ASP A 184 0.29 -0.17 12.59
N LEU A 185 -0.93 -0.56 12.23
CA LEU A 185 -2.07 0.35 12.14
C LEU A 185 -2.44 0.92 13.52
N LEU A 186 -2.49 0.10 14.56
CA LEU A 186 -2.76 0.54 15.92
C LEU A 186 -1.72 1.55 16.42
N ARG A 187 -0.43 1.35 16.10
CA ARG A 187 0.63 2.33 16.42
C ARG A 187 0.42 3.68 15.74
N VAL A 188 -0.06 3.68 14.51
CA VAL A 188 -0.37 4.94 13.80
C VAL A 188 -1.52 5.66 14.47
N LEU A 189 -2.63 4.96 14.71
CA LEU A 189 -3.81 5.53 15.35
C LEU A 189 -3.52 6.05 16.76
N SER A 190 -2.70 5.35 17.57
CA SER A 190 -2.33 5.79 18.91
C SER A 190 -1.46 7.06 18.90
N ARG A 191 -0.54 7.20 17.94
CA ARG A 191 0.31 8.39 17.80
C ARG A 191 -0.49 9.63 17.37
N ASP A 192 -1.43 9.48 16.47
CA ASP A 192 -2.33 10.57 16.06
C ASP A 192 -3.25 11.01 17.22
N PHE A 193 -3.75 10.06 18.00
CA PHE A 193 -4.53 10.37 19.21
C PHE A 193 -3.74 11.17 20.24
N THR A 194 -2.47 10.81 20.45
CA THR A 194 -1.59 11.50 21.42
C THR A 194 -1.23 12.90 20.95
N LYS A 195 -1.02 13.09 19.63
CA LYS A 195 -0.69 14.40 19.05
C LYS A 195 -1.91 15.36 19.10
N ARG A 196 -3.09 14.89 18.79
CA ARG A 196 -4.35 15.68 18.91
C ARG A 196 -4.60 16.10 20.35
N ARG A 197 -4.50 15.18 21.34
CA ARG A 197 -4.67 15.51 22.77
C ARG A 197 -3.70 16.59 23.27
N ARG A 198 -2.47 16.64 22.73
CA ARG A 198 -1.51 17.68 23.11
C ARG A 198 -1.85 19.06 22.51
N LEU A 199 -2.53 19.09 21.36
CA LEU A 199 -2.97 20.34 20.72
C LEU A 199 -4.24 20.88 21.39
N ASP A 200 -5.18 20.01 21.74
CA ASP A 200 -6.45 20.38 22.40
C ASP A 200 -6.29 20.68 23.91
N GLY A 201 -5.20 20.25 24.56
CA GLY A 201 -4.90 20.52 25.97
C GLY A 201 -4.04 21.76 26.24
N ASN A 202 -3.68 22.51 25.18
CA ASN A 202 -2.91 23.75 25.25
C ASN A 202 -3.69 24.99 24.79
N SER A 203 -5.04 24.88 24.70
CA SER A 203 -5.97 25.99 24.39
C SER A 203 -6.75 26.42 25.62
#